data_e13a08e455238c5ff531aee86101845e
#
_entry.id   e13a08e455238c5ff531aee86101845e
#
_cell.length_a   1.000
_cell.length_b   1.000
_cell.length_c   1.000
_cell.angle_alpha   90.00
_cell.angle_beta   90.00
_cell.angle_gamma   90.00
#
_symmetry.space_group_name_H-M   'P 1'
#
loop_
_entity.id
_entity.type
_entity.pdbx_description
1 polymer ?
#
loop_
_entity_poly.entity_id
_entity_poly.type
_entity_poly.pdbx_seq_one_letter_code
_entity_poly.pdbx_strand_id
1 'polypeptide(L)'
;MTMLQAPQQMDADNSNLSEGEGRMLNFSNIQTVSDDTPNIKVIGVGGGGGNAINRMIELDVKGVEFISANTDLQDLRKSNASIKLQLGAESTRGLGAGAKPEIGQTAAMESIDQVRDTIQGADMVFITAGMGGGTGTGGAPVIAKAAREAQALTVGVVTMPFGFEAKRRRKAAEEGIEELRKNVDTLIVIPNDNLLGVIDKRTPMIEAFGFADDX
;
A
#
# COMPACT_ATOMS: atom_id res chain seq x y z
N MET A 1 -8.83 14.11 72.70
CA MET A 1 -9.38 12.74 72.61
C MET A 1 -10.16 12.67 71.32
N THR A 2 -9.46 12.22 70.27
CA THR A 2 -10.13 12.13 68.98
C THR A 2 -9.84 10.71 68.44
N MET A 3 -10.90 9.97 68.29
CA MET A 3 -10.81 8.61 67.79
C MET A 3 -10.59 8.61 66.28
N LEU A 4 -9.55 7.96 65.87
CA LEU A 4 -9.28 7.67 64.48
C LEU A 4 -10.12 6.47 64.01
N GLN A 5 -10.96 6.69 63.04
CA GLN A 5 -11.69 5.60 62.43
C GLN A 5 -10.82 4.96 61.37
N ALA A 6 -10.68 3.67 61.42
CA ALA A 6 -9.95 2.87 60.44
C ALA A 6 -10.74 2.78 59.13
N PRO A 7 -10.07 2.72 57.99
CA PRO A 7 -10.78 2.56 56.74
C PRO A 7 -11.37 1.16 56.61
N GLN A 8 -12.57 1.12 56.09
CA GLN A 8 -13.27 -0.14 55.86
C GLN A 8 -12.61 -0.90 54.73
N GLN A 9 -12.34 -2.17 55.00
CA GLN A 9 -11.87 -3.10 53.99
C GLN A 9 -12.97 -3.29 52.95
N MET A 10 -12.59 -3.03 51.72
CA MET A 10 -13.42 -3.45 50.59
C MET A 10 -13.15 -4.93 50.33
N ASP A 11 -14.12 -5.73 50.62
CA ASP A 11 -14.07 -7.14 50.32
C ASP A 11 -14.18 -7.31 48.82
N ALA A 12 -13.08 -7.71 48.20
CA ALA A 12 -13.09 -8.12 46.81
C ALA A 12 -13.61 -9.56 46.77
N ASP A 13 -14.89 -9.70 46.56
CA ASP A 13 -15.48 -11.01 46.34
C ASP A 13 -15.18 -11.36 44.85
N ASN A 14 -14.08 -12.07 44.70
CA ASN A 14 -13.65 -12.52 43.39
C ASN A 14 -13.75 -14.05 43.34
N SER A 15 -14.96 -14.55 43.53
CA SER A 15 -15.17 -15.95 43.36
C SER A 15 -16.40 -16.17 42.48
N ASN A 16 -16.15 -16.21 41.19
CA ASN A 16 -16.96 -16.96 40.23
C ASN A 16 -16.38 -16.81 38.82
N LEU A 17 -15.31 -17.52 38.60
CA LEU A 17 -14.86 -17.76 37.25
C LEU A 17 -15.26 -19.19 36.93
N SER A 18 -16.42 -19.39 36.34
CA SER A 18 -16.75 -20.71 35.82
C SER A 18 -15.92 -20.96 34.57
N GLU A 19 -15.19 -22.04 34.59
CA GLU A 19 -14.43 -22.51 33.44
C GLU A 19 -15.41 -22.84 32.32
N GLY A 20 -15.28 -22.15 31.20
CA GLY A 20 -16.04 -22.53 30.00
C GLY A 20 -16.72 -21.43 29.22
N GLU A 21 -16.79 -20.22 29.77
CA GLU A 21 -17.36 -19.13 28.95
C GLU A 21 -16.24 -18.26 28.43
N GLY A 22 -16.18 -18.19 27.10
CA GLY A 22 -15.24 -17.31 26.44
C GLY A 22 -15.40 -15.90 27.00
N ARG A 23 -14.28 -15.35 27.40
CA ARG A 23 -14.23 -13.99 27.95
C ARG A 23 -14.72 -13.03 26.86
N MET A 24 -15.99 -12.68 26.93
CA MET A 24 -16.48 -11.62 26.06
C MET A 24 -15.88 -10.31 26.54
N LEU A 25 -14.92 -9.85 25.75
CA LEU A 25 -14.37 -8.53 26.00
C LEU A 25 -15.48 -7.51 25.85
N ASN A 26 -15.76 -6.85 26.94
CA ASN A 26 -16.78 -5.81 26.95
C ASN A 26 -16.21 -4.56 26.28
N PHE A 27 -16.57 -4.36 25.03
CA PHE A 27 -16.08 -3.24 24.25
C PHE A 27 -16.85 -1.93 24.53
N SER A 28 -17.75 -1.95 25.49
CA SER A 28 -18.54 -0.75 25.79
C SER A 28 -17.71 0.40 26.34
N ASN A 29 -16.52 0.11 26.84
CA ASN A 29 -15.62 1.15 27.35
C ASN A 29 -14.61 1.65 26.32
N ILE A 30 -14.74 1.20 25.06
CA ILE A 30 -13.86 1.64 23.99
C ILE A 30 -14.50 2.79 23.18
N GLN A 31 -15.58 3.33 23.67
CA GLN A 31 -16.31 4.38 22.97
C GLN A 31 -15.50 5.66 22.74
N THR A 32 -14.46 5.86 23.52
CA THR A 32 -13.64 7.07 23.38
C THR A 32 -12.53 6.93 22.35
N VAL A 33 -12.31 5.73 21.80
CA VAL A 33 -11.25 5.49 20.81
C VAL A 33 -11.84 5.31 19.40
N SER A 34 -13.13 5.27 19.27
CA SER A 34 -13.79 4.83 18.06
C SER A 34 -13.79 5.83 16.91
N ASP A 35 -13.48 7.10 17.19
CA ASP A 35 -13.49 8.09 16.12
C ASP A 35 -12.14 8.18 15.38
N ASP A 36 -11.14 7.41 15.83
CA ASP A 36 -9.82 7.41 15.22
C ASP A 36 -9.61 6.18 14.35
N THR A 37 -10.52 5.95 13.41
CA THR A 37 -10.28 4.94 12.38
C THR A 37 -9.07 5.40 11.55
N PRO A 38 -8.02 4.58 11.42
CA PRO A 38 -6.86 5.02 10.66
C PRO A 38 -7.22 5.30 9.20
N ASN A 39 -6.68 6.38 8.68
CA ASN A 39 -6.84 6.76 7.30
C ASN A 39 -5.75 6.05 6.50
N ILE A 40 -6.14 5.01 5.78
CA ILE A 40 -5.20 4.17 5.01
C ILE A 40 -5.46 4.39 3.53
N LYS A 41 -4.42 4.72 2.80
CA LYS A 41 -4.49 4.89 1.36
C LYS A 41 -3.59 3.86 0.69
N VAL A 42 -4.07 3.31 -0.42
CA VAL A 42 -3.31 2.36 -1.24
C VAL A 42 -3.15 2.99 -2.62
N ILE A 43 -1.92 3.22 -3.02
CA ILE A 43 -1.60 3.87 -4.29
C ILE A 43 -0.93 2.85 -5.20
N GLY A 44 -1.57 2.57 -6.33
CA GLY A 44 -0.96 1.76 -7.38
C GLY A 44 -0.30 2.66 -8.41
N VAL A 45 0.98 2.45 -8.66
CA VAL A 45 1.78 3.31 -9.52
C VAL A 45 2.14 2.55 -10.78
N GLY A 46 1.79 3.10 -11.93
CA GLY A 46 2.03 2.49 -13.23
C GLY A 46 1.03 1.40 -13.55
N GLY A 47 1.30 0.66 -14.62
CA GLY A 47 0.37 -0.38 -15.08
C GLY A 47 0.22 -1.53 -14.11
N GLY A 48 1.33 -2.04 -13.59
CA GLY A 48 1.28 -3.12 -12.62
C GLY A 48 0.60 -2.71 -11.33
N GLY A 49 0.89 -1.50 -10.85
CA GLY A 49 0.24 -0.98 -9.66
C GLY A 49 -1.26 -0.80 -9.87
N GLY A 50 -1.66 -0.29 -11.03
CA GLY A 50 -3.08 -0.15 -11.35
C GLY A 50 -3.80 -1.48 -11.40
N ASN A 51 -3.15 -2.51 -11.94
CA ASN A 51 -3.74 -3.86 -11.96
C ASN A 51 -3.90 -4.39 -10.54
N ALA A 52 -2.92 -4.16 -9.68
CA ALA A 52 -3.01 -4.59 -8.28
C ALA A 52 -4.18 -3.90 -7.58
N ILE A 53 -4.38 -2.62 -7.81
CA ILE A 53 -5.51 -1.87 -7.24
C ILE A 53 -6.83 -2.49 -7.70
N ASN A 54 -6.98 -2.75 -9.00
CA ASN A 54 -8.20 -3.36 -9.51
C ASN A 54 -8.44 -4.73 -8.88
N ARG A 55 -7.38 -5.50 -8.69
CA ARG A 55 -7.50 -6.81 -8.07
C ARG A 55 -7.99 -6.72 -6.62
N MET A 56 -7.43 -5.77 -5.86
CA MET A 56 -7.86 -5.57 -4.46
C MET A 56 -9.32 -5.15 -4.41
N ILE A 57 -9.78 -4.31 -5.34
CA ILE A 57 -11.16 -3.88 -5.41
C ILE A 57 -12.06 -5.08 -5.71
N GLU A 58 -11.66 -5.95 -6.63
CA GLU A 58 -12.41 -7.18 -6.94
C GLU A 58 -12.49 -8.12 -5.73
N LEU A 59 -11.43 -8.16 -4.93
CA LEU A 59 -11.40 -8.99 -3.71
C LEU A 59 -12.14 -8.33 -2.55
N ASP A 60 -12.72 -7.16 -2.78
CA ASP A 60 -13.54 -6.44 -1.79
C ASP A 60 -12.77 -6.06 -0.53
N VAL A 61 -11.52 -5.65 -0.70
CA VAL A 61 -10.71 -5.14 0.41
C VAL A 61 -11.33 -3.85 0.92
N LYS A 62 -11.61 -3.78 2.22
CA LYS A 62 -12.32 -2.68 2.85
C LYS A 62 -11.40 -1.86 3.75
N GLY A 63 -11.88 -0.67 4.11
CA GLY A 63 -11.20 0.17 5.09
C GLY A 63 -10.05 0.98 4.55
N VAL A 64 -9.90 1.03 3.22
CA VAL A 64 -8.82 1.79 2.59
C VAL A 64 -9.38 2.60 1.43
N GLU A 65 -8.67 3.65 1.07
CA GLU A 65 -8.96 4.44 -0.12
C GLU A 65 -7.98 4.05 -1.22
N PHE A 66 -8.51 3.70 -2.39
CA PHE A 66 -7.70 3.26 -3.52
C PHE A 66 -7.42 4.41 -4.47
N ILE A 67 -6.15 4.52 -4.88
CA ILE A 67 -5.67 5.56 -5.78
C ILE A 67 -4.85 4.89 -6.88
N SER A 68 -5.15 5.18 -8.14
CA SER A 68 -4.30 4.77 -9.26
C SER A 68 -3.56 5.99 -9.79
N ALA A 69 -2.25 5.86 -9.91
CA ALA A 69 -1.40 6.93 -10.44
C ALA A 69 -0.64 6.39 -11.64
N ASN A 70 -0.76 7.06 -12.78
CA ASN A 70 -0.14 6.55 -14.00
C ASN A 70 0.13 7.69 -14.97
N THR A 71 1.11 7.48 -15.84
CA THR A 71 1.39 8.36 -16.96
C THR A 71 0.57 7.97 -18.19
N ASP A 72 0.04 6.77 -18.23
CA ASP A 72 -0.72 6.24 -19.36
C ASP A 72 -2.21 6.43 -19.10
N LEU A 73 -2.84 7.30 -19.89
CA LEU A 73 -4.25 7.59 -19.73
C LEU A 73 -5.14 6.39 -20.06
N GLN A 74 -4.74 5.55 -21.01
CA GLN A 74 -5.53 4.37 -21.35
C GLN A 74 -5.61 3.41 -20.16
N ASP A 75 -4.48 3.18 -19.52
CA ASP A 75 -4.48 2.34 -18.32
C ASP A 75 -5.26 2.98 -17.18
N LEU A 76 -5.13 4.29 -17.04
CA LEU A 76 -5.81 5.02 -15.97
C LEU A 76 -7.32 4.93 -16.14
N ARG A 77 -7.82 5.00 -17.38
CA ARG A 77 -9.26 4.87 -17.64
C ARG A 77 -9.80 3.49 -17.28
N LYS A 78 -8.97 2.47 -17.32
CA LYS A 78 -9.37 1.11 -16.96
C LYS A 78 -9.39 0.88 -15.46
N SER A 79 -8.88 1.82 -14.68
CA SER A 79 -8.81 1.66 -13.24
C SER A 79 -10.19 1.81 -12.61
N ASN A 80 -10.45 0.97 -11.60
CA ASN A 80 -11.66 1.05 -10.79
C ASN A 80 -11.44 1.85 -9.51
N ALA A 81 -10.26 2.44 -9.35
CA ALA A 81 -9.96 3.25 -8.17
C ALA A 81 -10.87 4.49 -8.13
N SER A 82 -11.26 4.89 -6.93
CA SER A 82 -12.09 6.09 -6.77
C SER A 82 -11.31 7.37 -7.09
N ILE A 83 -10.00 7.33 -6.94
CA ILE A 83 -9.13 8.47 -7.26
C ILE A 83 -8.14 8.04 -8.32
N LYS A 84 -8.05 8.83 -9.38
CA LYS A 84 -7.12 8.58 -10.48
C LYS A 84 -6.24 9.81 -10.65
N LEU A 85 -4.93 9.60 -10.56
CA LEU A 85 -3.95 10.67 -10.71
C LEU A 85 -3.18 10.47 -12.01
N GLN A 86 -3.33 11.41 -12.92
CA GLN A 86 -2.48 11.42 -14.10
C GLN A 86 -1.15 12.06 -13.72
N LEU A 87 -0.07 11.31 -13.90
CA LEU A 87 1.27 11.80 -13.65
C LEU A 87 1.86 12.33 -14.95
N GLY A 88 2.48 13.50 -14.88
CA GLY A 88 3.23 14.03 -16.00
C GLY A 88 2.40 14.31 -17.23
N ALA A 89 1.25 14.98 -17.06
CA ALA A 89 0.35 15.27 -18.19
C ALA A 89 1.05 16.03 -19.31
N GLU A 90 1.94 16.94 -18.97
CA GLU A 90 2.68 17.69 -19.96
C GLU A 90 3.87 16.92 -20.52
N SER A 91 4.63 16.26 -19.66
CA SER A 91 5.85 15.57 -20.09
C SER A 91 5.58 14.31 -20.89
N THR A 92 4.46 13.59 -20.61
CA THR A 92 4.16 12.33 -21.31
C THR A 92 2.95 12.42 -22.23
N ARG A 93 2.12 13.47 -22.11
CA ARG A 93 0.91 13.65 -22.90
C ARG A 93 -0.05 12.47 -22.81
N GLY A 94 -0.04 11.76 -21.71
CA GLY A 94 -0.91 10.61 -21.51
C GLY A 94 -0.47 9.35 -22.21
N LEU A 95 0.73 9.32 -22.78
CA LEU A 95 1.21 8.19 -23.59
C LEU A 95 2.08 7.21 -22.79
N GLY A 96 2.31 7.48 -21.52
CA GLY A 96 3.13 6.60 -20.70
C GLY A 96 4.58 7.02 -20.68
N ALA A 97 5.37 6.27 -19.92
CA ALA A 97 6.80 6.57 -19.74
C ALA A 97 7.72 5.84 -20.71
N GLY A 98 7.19 4.97 -21.55
CA GLY A 98 7.99 4.25 -22.54
C GLY A 98 9.05 3.35 -21.93
N ALA A 99 8.75 2.72 -20.80
CA ALA A 99 9.67 1.84 -20.07
C ALA A 99 10.95 2.56 -19.60
N LYS A 100 10.91 3.86 -19.45
CA LYS A 100 12.05 4.66 -19.00
C LYS A 100 11.79 5.21 -17.59
N PRO A 101 12.50 4.69 -16.58
CA PRO A 101 12.27 5.17 -15.21
C PRO A 101 12.52 6.68 -15.02
N GLU A 102 13.46 7.24 -15.76
CA GLU A 102 13.73 8.68 -15.66
C GLU A 102 12.52 9.50 -16.11
N ILE A 103 11.74 9.00 -17.06
CA ILE A 103 10.51 9.68 -17.47
C ILE A 103 9.44 9.51 -16.40
N GLY A 104 9.35 8.32 -15.81
CA GLY A 104 8.43 8.10 -14.69
C GLY A 104 8.73 9.00 -13.51
N GLN A 105 10.00 9.15 -13.19
CA GLN A 105 10.42 10.04 -12.12
C GLN A 105 10.05 11.48 -12.41
N THR A 106 10.37 11.96 -13.61
CA THR A 106 10.04 13.34 -14.02
C THR A 106 8.53 13.58 -13.97
N ALA A 107 7.76 12.60 -14.45
CA ALA A 107 6.30 12.72 -14.45
C ALA A 107 5.74 12.84 -13.03
N ALA A 108 6.23 12.00 -12.11
CA ALA A 108 5.78 12.06 -10.72
C ALA A 108 6.16 13.39 -10.08
N MET A 109 7.37 13.88 -10.37
CA MET A 109 7.81 15.18 -9.85
C MET A 109 6.97 16.32 -10.41
N GLU A 110 6.61 16.24 -11.68
CA GLU A 110 5.74 17.24 -12.32
C GLU A 110 4.40 17.33 -11.59
N SER A 111 3.88 16.20 -11.13
CA SER A 111 2.56 16.11 -10.52
C SER A 111 2.63 16.06 -9.01
N ILE A 112 3.73 16.46 -8.39
CA ILE A 112 3.98 16.26 -6.97
C ILE A 112 2.94 16.96 -6.10
N ASP A 113 2.45 18.12 -6.51
CA ASP A 113 1.47 18.84 -5.71
C ASP A 113 0.15 18.08 -5.63
N GLN A 114 -0.27 17.48 -6.74
CA GLN A 114 -1.48 16.64 -6.76
C GLN A 114 -1.29 15.39 -5.91
N VAL A 115 -0.10 14.80 -5.96
CA VAL A 115 0.23 13.65 -5.12
C VAL A 115 0.12 14.04 -3.65
N ARG A 116 0.75 15.15 -3.27
CA ARG A 116 0.72 15.62 -1.88
C ARG A 116 -0.71 15.88 -1.41
N ASP A 117 -1.52 16.52 -2.24
CA ASP A 117 -2.90 16.80 -1.88
C ASP A 117 -3.68 15.50 -1.64
N THR A 118 -3.43 14.51 -2.47
CA THR A 118 -4.15 13.24 -2.40
C THR A 118 -3.81 12.45 -1.14
N ILE A 119 -2.54 12.46 -0.72
CA ILE A 119 -2.10 11.68 0.43
C ILE A 119 -2.18 12.43 1.75
N GLN A 120 -2.52 13.71 1.71
CA GLN A 120 -2.58 14.52 2.93
C GLN A 120 -3.59 13.92 3.91
N GLY A 121 -3.18 13.84 5.17
CA GLY A 121 -4.03 13.31 6.22
C GLY A 121 -4.00 11.80 6.37
N ALA A 122 -3.29 11.09 5.51
CA ALA A 122 -3.18 9.63 5.63
C ALA A 122 -2.33 9.26 6.84
N ASP A 123 -2.79 8.29 7.61
CA ASP A 123 -1.99 7.70 8.68
C ASP A 123 -1.02 6.68 8.11
N MET A 124 -1.42 5.98 7.05
CA MET A 124 -0.63 4.93 6.44
C MET A 124 -0.84 4.97 4.93
N VAL A 125 0.25 4.83 4.18
CA VAL A 125 0.20 4.79 2.72
C VAL A 125 0.93 3.53 2.27
N PHE A 126 0.19 2.66 1.56
CA PHE A 126 0.77 1.54 0.83
C PHE A 126 1.02 1.98 -0.60
N ILE A 127 2.21 1.71 -1.10
CA ILE A 127 2.56 2.02 -2.48
C ILE A 127 2.88 0.69 -3.17
N THR A 128 2.11 0.36 -4.20
CA THR A 128 2.33 -0.88 -4.94
C THR A 128 2.68 -0.56 -6.39
N ALA A 129 3.64 -1.29 -6.92
CA ALA A 129 4.13 -1.06 -8.28
C ALA A 129 4.81 -2.32 -8.80
N GLY A 130 4.73 -2.50 -10.10
CA GLY A 130 5.57 -3.48 -10.77
C GLY A 130 6.87 -2.80 -11.18
N MET A 131 7.97 -3.28 -10.64
CA MET A 131 9.27 -2.67 -10.92
C MET A 131 9.85 -3.21 -12.23
N GLY A 132 10.62 -2.37 -12.89
CA GLY A 132 11.24 -2.71 -14.15
C GLY A 132 10.71 -1.93 -15.34
N GLY A 133 9.54 -1.34 -15.22
CA GLY A 133 9.01 -0.46 -16.25
C GLY A 133 9.45 0.99 -16.03
N GLY A 134 8.67 1.91 -16.55
CA GLY A 134 8.99 3.33 -16.43
C GLY A 134 8.31 4.01 -15.27
N THR A 135 6.98 4.01 -15.27
CA THR A 135 6.22 4.80 -14.31
C THR A 135 6.38 4.30 -12.89
N GLY A 136 6.18 2.99 -12.68
CA GLY A 136 6.31 2.42 -11.34
C GLY A 136 7.72 2.55 -10.80
N THR A 137 8.70 2.18 -11.62
CA THR A 137 10.10 2.17 -11.19
C THR A 137 10.58 3.57 -10.81
N GLY A 138 10.29 4.56 -11.64
CA GLY A 138 10.74 5.92 -11.39
C GLY A 138 9.82 6.73 -10.51
N GLY A 139 8.52 6.47 -10.59
CA GLY A 139 7.53 7.27 -9.87
C GLY A 139 7.27 6.84 -8.43
N ALA A 140 7.36 5.53 -8.16
CA ALA A 140 7.06 5.05 -6.80
C ALA A 140 7.96 5.68 -5.74
N PRO A 141 9.29 5.79 -5.97
CA PRO A 141 10.13 6.46 -4.94
C PRO A 141 9.73 7.91 -4.69
N VAL A 142 9.32 8.64 -5.72
CA VAL A 142 8.89 10.04 -5.56
C VAL A 142 7.63 10.11 -4.71
N ILE A 143 6.68 9.26 -4.99
CA ILE A 143 5.41 9.21 -4.23
C ILE A 143 5.68 8.79 -2.79
N ALA A 144 6.54 7.80 -2.60
CA ALA A 144 6.91 7.33 -1.26
C ALA A 144 7.53 8.44 -0.43
N LYS A 145 8.44 9.21 -1.03
CA LYS A 145 9.05 10.33 -0.33
C LYS A 145 8.00 11.34 0.10
N ALA A 146 7.05 11.65 -0.78
CA ALA A 146 5.96 12.56 -0.45
C ALA A 146 5.13 12.04 0.71
N ALA A 147 4.85 10.74 0.75
CA ALA A 147 4.08 10.14 1.83
C ALA A 147 4.81 10.25 3.16
N ARG A 148 6.11 9.98 3.17
CA ARG A 148 6.90 10.10 4.39
C ARG A 148 7.00 11.55 4.86
N GLU A 149 7.12 12.48 3.92
CA GLU A 149 7.15 13.90 4.27
C GLU A 149 5.82 14.36 4.85
N ALA A 150 4.71 13.71 4.45
CA ALA A 150 3.39 13.95 5.02
C ALA A 150 3.20 13.22 6.35
N GLN A 151 4.24 12.55 6.85
CA GLN A 151 4.27 11.83 8.13
C GLN A 151 3.36 10.61 8.16
N ALA A 152 3.07 10.03 7.01
CA ALA A 152 2.36 8.76 6.93
C ALA A 152 3.36 7.61 7.10
N LEU A 153 2.93 6.56 7.79
CA LEU A 153 3.68 5.30 7.78
C LEU A 153 3.62 4.76 6.34
N THR A 154 4.77 4.60 5.70
CA THR A 154 4.84 4.31 4.27
C THR A 154 5.39 2.91 4.03
N VAL A 155 4.60 2.09 3.36
CA VAL A 155 4.93 0.69 3.07
C VAL A 155 4.93 0.49 1.57
N GLY A 156 6.06 0.01 1.04
CA GLY A 156 6.14 -0.35 -0.37
C GLY A 156 5.92 -1.84 -0.55
N VAL A 157 5.10 -2.20 -1.53
CA VAL A 157 4.87 -3.60 -1.91
C VAL A 157 5.05 -3.68 -3.43
N VAL A 158 6.16 -4.23 -3.87
CA VAL A 158 6.51 -4.18 -5.29
C VAL A 158 6.86 -5.58 -5.81
N THR A 159 6.71 -5.74 -7.12
CA THR A 159 7.08 -6.99 -7.78
C THR A 159 8.33 -6.79 -8.62
N MET A 160 9.14 -7.86 -8.71
CA MET A 160 10.29 -7.92 -9.59
C MET A 160 9.89 -8.61 -10.90
N PRO A 161 10.45 -8.21 -12.04
CA PRO A 161 10.12 -8.86 -13.30
C PRO A 161 10.69 -10.28 -13.38
N PHE A 162 10.09 -11.09 -14.26
CA PHE A 162 10.59 -12.43 -14.53
C PHE A 162 12.03 -12.38 -15.04
N GLY A 163 12.79 -13.39 -14.66
CA GLY A 163 14.23 -13.38 -14.73
C GLY A 163 14.85 -13.17 -16.11
N PHE A 164 15.11 -14.26 -16.83
CA PHE A 164 16.05 -14.19 -17.96
C PHE A 164 15.54 -13.43 -19.19
N GLU A 165 14.24 -13.26 -19.34
CA GLU A 165 13.68 -12.54 -20.48
C GLU A 165 13.81 -11.02 -20.35
N ALA A 166 14.28 -10.52 -19.22
CA ALA A 166 14.15 -9.10 -18.91
C ALA A 166 15.36 -8.57 -18.17
N LYS A 167 16.57 -8.83 -18.69
CA LYS A 167 17.80 -8.33 -18.05
C LYS A 167 17.78 -6.83 -17.84
N ARG A 168 17.38 -6.08 -18.87
CA ARG A 168 17.33 -4.62 -18.79
C ARG A 168 16.28 -4.17 -17.79
N ARG A 169 15.12 -4.81 -17.82
CA ARG A 169 14.05 -4.48 -16.86
C ARG A 169 14.43 -4.87 -15.45
N ARG A 170 15.17 -5.97 -15.28
CA ARG A 170 15.63 -6.39 -13.98
C ARG A 170 16.63 -5.39 -13.38
N LYS A 171 17.54 -4.86 -14.20
CA LYS A 171 18.49 -3.85 -13.75
C LYS A 171 17.74 -2.59 -13.31
N ALA A 172 16.79 -2.14 -14.15
CA ALA A 172 15.98 -0.97 -13.78
C ALA A 172 15.21 -1.22 -12.50
N ALA A 173 14.64 -2.43 -12.34
CA ALA A 173 13.89 -2.79 -11.14
C ALA A 173 14.79 -2.74 -9.90
N GLU A 174 16.00 -3.29 -9.99
CA GLU A 174 16.93 -3.28 -8.86
C GLU A 174 17.29 -1.87 -8.44
N GLU A 175 17.55 -0.99 -9.40
CA GLU A 175 17.86 0.40 -9.11
C GLU A 175 16.66 1.12 -8.50
N GLY A 176 15.47 0.87 -9.03
CA GLY A 176 14.25 1.46 -8.51
C GLY A 176 13.93 0.99 -7.09
N ILE A 177 14.16 -0.29 -6.82
CA ILE A 177 13.96 -0.85 -5.49
C ILE A 177 14.91 -0.20 -4.49
N GLU A 178 16.16 0.01 -4.87
CA GLU A 178 17.11 0.68 -3.98
C GLU A 178 16.69 2.12 -3.68
N GLU A 179 16.18 2.84 -4.71
CA GLU A 179 15.66 4.18 -4.49
C GLU A 179 14.41 4.16 -3.60
N LEU A 180 13.53 3.20 -3.85
CA LEU A 180 12.30 3.09 -3.05
C LEU A 180 12.62 2.75 -1.61
N ARG A 181 13.58 1.86 -1.38
CA ARG A 181 13.98 1.44 -0.03
C ARG A 181 14.35 2.62 0.86
N LYS A 182 14.99 3.62 0.27
CA LYS A 182 15.39 4.83 1.01
C LYS A 182 14.20 5.68 1.43
N ASN A 183 13.04 5.48 0.80
CA ASN A 183 11.89 6.36 0.95
C ASN A 183 10.67 5.70 1.58
N VAL A 184 10.82 4.48 2.10
CA VAL A 184 9.73 3.78 2.78
C VAL A 184 10.17 3.36 4.18
N ASP A 185 9.20 3.11 5.03
CA ASP A 185 9.47 2.54 6.36
C ASP A 185 9.63 1.03 6.28
N THR A 186 8.90 0.40 5.38
CA THR A 186 8.97 -1.05 5.17
C THR A 186 8.84 -1.31 3.68
N LEU A 187 9.66 -2.23 3.16
CA LEU A 187 9.59 -2.61 1.76
C LEU A 187 9.43 -4.12 1.65
N ILE A 188 8.39 -4.53 0.93
CA ILE A 188 8.14 -5.93 0.62
C ILE A 188 8.36 -6.11 -0.88
N VAL A 189 9.27 -7.00 -1.24
CA VAL A 189 9.56 -7.29 -2.64
C VAL A 189 9.08 -8.70 -2.95
N ILE A 190 8.21 -8.82 -3.95
CA ILE A 190 7.66 -10.09 -4.38
C ILE A 190 8.31 -10.45 -5.71
N PRO A 191 9.20 -11.47 -5.73
CA PRO A 191 9.80 -11.87 -7.00
C PRO A 191 8.80 -12.70 -7.79
N ASN A 192 8.53 -12.27 -9.02
CA ASN A 192 7.58 -12.98 -9.88
C ASN A 192 8.07 -14.39 -10.22
N ASP A 193 9.38 -14.58 -10.32
CA ASP A 193 9.96 -15.90 -10.55
C ASP A 193 9.58 -16.86 -9.43
N ASN A 194 9.68 -16.40 -8.21
CA ASN A 194 9.35 -17.22 -7.04
C ASN A 194 7.85 -17.49 -6.94
N LEU A 195 7.04 -16.57 -7.42
CA LEU A 195 5.60 -16.79 -7.44
C LEU A 195 5.25 -18.02 -8.27
N LEU A 196 5.88 -18.17 -9.44
CA LEU A 196 5.65 -19.35 -10.27
C LEU A 196 6.18 -20.62 -9.63
N GLY A 197 7.26 -20.54 -8.87
CA GLY A 197 7.82 -21.69 -8.17
C GLY A 197 7.01 -22.13 -6.97
N VAL A 198 6.31 -21.22 -6.34
CA VAL A 198 5.51 -21.51 -5.14
C VAL A 198 4.12 -22.02 -5.51
N ILE A 199 3.59 -21.60 -6.65
CA ILE A 199 2.25 -21.97 -7.06
C ILE A 199 2.20 -23.44 -7.44
N ASP A 200 1.31 -24.19 -6.77
CA ASP A 200 1.03 -25.58 -7.11
C ASP A 200 0.51 -25.66 -8.54
N LYS A 201 0.87 -26.75 -9.25
CA LYS A 201 0.37 -26.99 -10.61
C LYS A 201 -1.14 -27.01 -10.68
N ARG A 202 -1.82 -27.24 -9.55
CA ARG A 202 -3.27 -27.24 -9.47
C ARG A 202 -3.87 -25.85 -9.35
N THR A 203 -3.06 -24.83 -9.14
CA THR A 203 -3.56 -23.47 -9.00
C THR A 203 -3.84 -22.89 -10.40
N PRO A 204 -5.06 -22.42 -10.65
CA PRO A 204 -5.36 -21.81 -11.94
C PRO A 204 -4.49 -20.57 -12.21
N MET A 205 -4.19 -20.34 -13.48
CA MET A 205 -3.36 -19.20 -13.87
C MET A 205 -3.95 -17.87 -13.42
N ILE A 206 -5.27 -17.76 -13.42
CA ILE A 206 -5.93 -16.54 -12.95
C ILE A 206 -5.59 -16.24 -11.51
N GLU A 207 -5.55 -17.27 -10.66
CA GLU A 207 -5.18 -17.10 -9.25
C GLU A 207 -3.70 -16.73 -9.13
N ALA A 208 -2.86 -17.29 -10.00
CA ALA A 208 -1.44 -16.95 -10.02
C ALA A 208 -1.22 -15.47 -10.32
N PHE A 209 -1.93 -14.95 -11.33
CA PHE A 209 -1.87 -13.53 -11.64
C PHE A 209 -2.44 -12.68 -10.53
N GLY A 210 -3.46 -13.21 -9.85
CA GLY A 210 -4.02 -12.53 -8.69
C GLY A 210 -3.00 -12.33 -7.58
N PHE A 211 -2.18 -13.33 -7.30
CA PHE A 211 -1.11 -13.21 -6.30
C PHE A 211 -0.11 -12.13 -6.67
N ALA A 212 0.26 -12.05 -7.95
CA ALA A 212 1.20 -11.03 -8.41
C ALA A 212 0.60 -9.63 -8.32
N ASP A 213 -0.69 -9.52 -8.62
CA ASP A 213 -1.39 -8.23 -8.56
C ASP A 213 -1.65 -7.80 -7.12
N ASP A 214 -1.78 -8.74 -6.22
CA ASP A 214 -1.97 -8.44 -4.80
C ASP A 214 -0.71 -7.94 -4.12
N UNK A 215 0.22 -8.18 -4.92
CA UNK A 215 1.28 -7.82 -4.51
C UNK A 215 1.47 -6.91 -4.02
#